data_f43806fb21b1a7cdd3e99ac43e08c6c1
#
_entry.id   f43806fb21b1a7cdd3e99ac43e08c6c1
#
_cell.length_a   1.000
_cell.length_b   1.000
_cell.length_c   1.000
_cell.angle_alpha   90.00
_cell.angle_beta   90.00
_cell.angle_gamma   90.00
#
_symmetry.space_group_name_H-M   'P 1'
#
loop_
_entity.id
_entity.type
_entity.pdbx_description
1 polymer ?
#
loop_
_entity_poly.entity_id
_entity_poly.type
_entity_poly.pdbx_seq_one_letter_code
_entity_poly.pdbx_strand_id
1 'polypeptide(L)'
;MDFKMKEEEGFTTTTEFGELHVAGDEQFGYRPYQLMVASIAVCSGGVLRKILKKKRIDIEDIAISSNVERNEEKANRIEKIHIHYKIKGQNLNEKKIHQSIVLANKNCPMAQSVAGSIEIEETFELL
;
A
#
# COMPACT_ATOMS: atom_id res chain seq x y z
N MET A 1 0.88 20.85 -1.99
CA MET A 1 -0.24 20.42 -2.86
C MET A 1 -1.44 21.32 -2.61
N ASP A 2 -2.03 21.81 -3.69
CA ASP A 2 -3.19 22.70 -3.60
C ASP A 2 -4.42 21.97 -4.15
N PHE A 3 -5.53 22.10 -3.45
CA PHE A 3 -6.77 21.40 -3.80
C PHE A 3 -7.87 22.40 -4.13
N LYS A 4 -8.59 22.08 -5.19
CA LYS A 4 -9.75 22.88 -5.63
C LYS A 4 -11.02 22.07 -5.56
N MET A 5 -12.06 22.66 -5.01
CA MET A 5 -13.39 22.06 -4.96
C MET A 5 -13.92 21.85 -6.38
N LYS A 6 -14.45 20.67 -6.64
CA LYS A 6 -15.11 20.33 -7.88
C LYS A 6 -16.58 20.76 -7.82
N GLU A 7 -17.21 20.88 -8.98
CA GLU A 7 -18.58 21.38 -9.08
C GLU A 7 -19.59 20.51 -8.34
N GLU A 8 -19.57 19.18 -8.55
CA GLU A 8 -20.54 18.27 -7.94
C GLU A 8 -20.05 17.69 -6.62
N GLU A 9 -18.91 17.04 -6.63
CA GLU A 9 -18.37 16.40 -5.45
C GLU A 9 -16.85 16.26 -5.53
N GLY A 10 -16.19 16.34 -4.36
CA GLY A 10 -14.77 16.09 -4.24
C GLY A 10 -13.89 17.28 -4.56
N PHE A 11 -12.62 16.99 -4.66
CA PHE A 11 -11.57 17.95 -4.89
C PHE A 11 -10.60 17.43 -5.95
N THR A 12 -9.89 18.33 -6.58
CA THR A 12 -8.84 17.98 -7.53
C THR A 12 -7.54 18.66 -7.18
N THR A 13 -6.45 18.03 -7.51
CA THR A 13 -5.10 18.59 -7.37
C THR A 13 -4.25 18.14 -8.56
N THR A 14 -3.15 18.83 -8.79
CA THR A 14 -2.19 18.46 -9.83
C THR A 14 -0.86 18.11 -9.17
N THR A 15 -0.31 16.96 -9.55
CA THR A 15 1.01 16.52 -9.14
C THR A 15 1.93 16.47 -10.34
N GLU A 16 3.21 16.14 -10.12
CA GLU A 16 4.17 15.99 -11.21
C GLU A 16 3.75 14.91 -12.21
N PHE A 17 3.08 13.86 -11.72
CA PHE A 17 2.58 12.80 -12.58
C PHE A 17 1.34 13.22 -13.38
N GLY A 18 0.48 14.02 -12.78
CA GLY A 18 -0.74 14.45 -13.43
C GLY A 18 -1.82 14.87 -12.47
N GLU A 19 -3.02 15.00 -13.02
CA GLU A 19 -4.19 15.43 -12.27
C GLU A 19 -4.77 14.29 -11.43
N LEU A 20 -5.14 14.61 -10.19
CA LEU A 20 -5.71 13.64 -9.26
C LEU A 20 -7.07 14.14 -8.78
N HIS A 21 -8.12 13.36 -9.04
CA HIS A 21 -9.47 13.61 -8.56
C HIS A 21 -9.74 12.73 -7.34
N VAL A 22 -10.17 13.33 -6.23
CA VAL A 22 -10.44 12.63 -4.99
C VAL A 22 -11.84 12.97 -4.51
N ALA A 23 -12.64 11.94 -4.24
CA ALA A 23 -14.01 12.11 -3.76
C ALA A 23 -14.44 10.89 -2.93
N GLY A 24 -15.41 11.10 -2.05
CA GLY A 24 -16.02 10.00 -1.30
C GLY A 24 -16.84 9.07 -2.19
N ASP A 25 -17.36 9.60 -3.29
CA ASP A 25 -18.13 8.83 -4.27
C ASP A 25 -17.21 8.44 -5.43
N GLU A 26 -17.16 7.15 -5.72
CA GLU A 26 -16.30 6.58 -6.77
C GLU A 26 -16.59 7.10 -8.18
N GLN A 27 -17.78 7.69 -8.40
CA GLN A 27 -18.12 8.29 -9.69
C GLN A 27 -17.33 9.56 -9.96
N PHE A 28 -16.85 10.23 -8.91
CA PHE A 28 -16.23 11.55 -9.03
C PHE A 28 -14.73 11.56 -8.74
N GLY A 29 -14.18 10.46 -8.29
CA GLY A 29 -12.74 10.42 -8.02
C GLY A 29 -12.30 9.16 -7.28
N TYR A 30 -11.01 9.09 -7.00
CA TYR A 30 -10.44 8.05 -6.16
C TYR A 30 -10.87 8.29 -4.72
N ARG A 31 -11.28 7.24 -4.04
CA ARG A 31 -11.77 7.36 -2.66
C ARG A 31 -10.59 7.52 -1.70
N PRO A 32 -10.71 8.43 -0.70
CA PRO A 32 -9.61 8.70 0.23
C PRO A 32 -9.01 7.46 0.90
N TYR A 33 -9.86 6.54 1.41
CA TYR A 33 -9.34 5.34 2.08
C TYR A 33 -8.55 4.45 1.11
N GLN A 34 -8.97 4.37 -0.16
CA GLN A 34 -8.27 3.58 -1.16
C GLN A 34 -6.90 4.18 -1.48
N LEU A 35 -6.80 5.50 -1.53
CA LEU A 35 -5.52 6.18 -1.73
C LEU A 35 -4.57 5.92 -0.56
N MET A 36 -5.09 5.92 0.66
CA MET A 36 -4.27 5.61 1.84
C MET A 36 -3.75 4.18 1.78
N VAL A 37 -4.63 3.21 1.51
CA VAL A 37 -4.25 1.80 1.40
C VAL A 37 -3.26 1.59 0.26
N ALA A 38 -3.52 2.20 -0.90
CA ALA A 38 -2.62 2.10 -2.06
C ALA A 38 -1.24 2.67 -1.73
N SER A 39 -1.17 3.81 -1.06
CA SER A 39 0.11 4.42 -0.69
C SER A 39 0.94 3.50 0.21
N ILE A 40 0.31 2.84 1.17
CA ILE A 40 1.00 1.93 2.10
C ILE A 40 1.43 0.65 1.38
N ALA A 41 0.51 0.00 0.67
CA ALA A 41 0.78 -1.26 -0.02
C ALA A 41 1.86 -1.11 -1.10
N VAL A 42 1.76 -0.08 -1.92
CA VAL A 42 2.72 0.16 -3.01
C VAL A 42 4.06 0.64 -2.48
N CYS A 43 4.07 1.44 -1.42
CA CYS A 43 5.32 1.85 -0.78
C CYS A 43 6.05 0.63 -0.21
N SER A 44 5.35 -0.23 0.54
CA SER A 44 5.93 -1.47 1.07
C SER A 44 6.43 -2.37 -0.05
N GLY A 45 5.63 -2.55 -1.10
CA GLY A 45 6.03 -3.35 -2.27
C GLY A 45 7.25 -2.78 -2.98
N GLY A 46 7.34 -1.46 -3.10
CA GLY A 46 8.48 -0.78 -3.71
C GLY A 46 9.77 -0.95 -2.89
N VAL A 47 9.66 -0.84 -1.58
CA VAL A 47 10.79 -1.10 -0.68
C VAL A 47 11.22 -2.55 -0.77
N LEU A 48 10.26 -3.50 -0.79
CA LEU A 48 10.54 -4.92 -0.95
C LEU A 48 11.30 -5.20 -2.25
N ARG A 49 10.89 -4.61 -3.37
CA ARG A 49 11.59 -4.77 -4.64
C ARG A 49 13.06 -4.34 -4.55
N LYS A 50 13.33 -3.22 -3.88
CA LYS A 50 14.68 -2.71 -3.69
C LYS A 50 15.52 -3.64 -2.82
N ILE A 51 14.94 -4.15 -1.74
CA ILE A 51 15.60 -5.09 -0.82
C ILE A 51 15.97 -6.39 -1.55
N LEU A 52 15.02 -6.96 -2.30
CA LEU A 52 15.26 -8.19 -3.04
C LEU A 52 16.37 -8.01 -4.08
N LYS A 53 16.37 -6.89 -4.77
CA LYS A 53 17.41 -6.56 -5.74
C LYS A 53 18.79 -6.45 -5.07
N LYS A 54 18.86 -5.76 -3.92
CA LYS A 54 20.09 -5.64 -3.13
C LYS A 54 20.62 -7.00 -2.67
N LYS A 55 19.72 -7.89 -2.27
CA LYS A 55 20.07 -9.23 -1.83
C LYS A 55 20.37 -10.19 -3.00
N ARG A 56 20.25 -9.69 -4.25
CA ARG A 56 20.43 -10.49 -5.46
C ARG A 56 19.47 -11.67 -5.54
N ILE A 57 18.25 -11.46 -5.07
CA ILE A 57 17.15 -12.41 -5.20
C ILE A 57 16.36 -12.01 -6.42
N ASP A 58 16.44 -12.84 -7.47
CA ASP A 58 15.73 -12.58 -8.72
C ASP A 58 14.28 -13.02 -8.62
N ILE A 59 13.40 -12.10 -8.92
CA ILE A 59 11.97 -12.37 -8.96
C ILE A 59 11.43 -12.02 -10.34
N GLU A 60 10.39 -12.73 -10.76
CA GLU A 60 9.70 -12.49 -12.02
C GLU A 60 8.54 -11.52 -11.84
N ASP A 61 7.81 -11.64 -10.72
CA ASP A 61 6.63 -10.84 -10.47
C ASP A 61 6.30 -10.75 -8.98
N ILE A 62 5.64 -9.66 -8.61
CA ILE A 62 5.04 -9.47 -7.30
C ILE A 62 3.62 -8.93 -7.53
N ALA A 63 2.61 -9.70 -7.11
CA ALA A 63 1.25 -9.23 -7.04
C ALA A 63 0.91 -8.92 -5.59
N ILE A 64 0.22 -7.82 -5.36
CA ILE A 64 -0.14 -7.38 -4.01
C ILE A 64 -1.65 -7.26 -3.94
N SER A 65 -2.25 -7.88 -2.93
CA SER A 65 -3.66 -7.67 -2.61
C SER A 65 -3.78 -7.09 -1.21
N SER A 66 -4.83 -6.33 -0.96
CA SER A 66 -5.06 -5.72 0.33
C SER A 66 -6.50 -5.81 0.77
N ASN A 67 -6.72 -5.95 2.07
CA ASN A 67 -8.02 -5.90 2.71
C ASN A 67 -7.94 -4.92 3.87
N VAL A 68 -9.07 -4.24 4.13
CA VAL A 68 -9.13 -3.17 5.14
C VAL A 68 -10.23 -3.49 6.13
N GLU A 69 -9.92 -3.29 7.43
CA GLU A 69 -10.92 -3.32 8.49
C GLU A 69 -11.12 -1.91 8.99
N ARG A 70 -12.36 -1.45 8.97
CA ARG A 70 -12.75 -0.10 9.36
C ARG A 70 -13.70 -0.18 10.55
N ASN A 71 -13.68 0.83 11.42
CA ASN A 71 -14.52 0.90 12.60
C ASN A 71 -15.63 1.94 12.39
N GLU A 72 -16.84 1.46 12.13
CA GLU A 72 -18.00 2.32 11.88
C GLU A 72 -18.35 3.20 13.09
N GLU A 73 -18.08 2.72 14.30
CA GLU A 73 -18.37 3.48 15.52
C GLU A 73 -17.39 4.63 15.76
N LYS A 74 -16.27 4.63 15.05
CA LYS A 74 -15.22 5.66 15.18
C LYS A 74 -14.93 6.29 13.82
N ALA A 75 -15.94 6.95 13.27
CA ALA A 75 -15.87 7.69 12.01
C ALA A 75 -15.41 6.81 10.83
N ASN A 76 -15.65 5.50 10.90
CA ASN A 76 -15.24 4.56 9.87
C ASN A 76 -13.73 4.58 9.60
N ARG A 77 -12.93 4.88 10.62
CA ARG A 77 -11.47 4.94 10.49
C ARG A 77 -10.89 3.56 10.17
N ILE A 78 -9.76 3.57 9.49
CA ILE A 78 -9.02 2.35 9.19
C ILE A 78 -8.30 1.89 10.46
N GLU A 79 -8.56 0.66 10.90
CA GLU A 79 -7.91 0.08 12.07
C GLU A 79 -6.88 -0.97 11.72
N LYS A 80 -7.09 -1.68 10.60
CA LYS A 80 -6.19 -2.72 10.14
C LYS A 80 -6.13 -2.77 8.62
N ILE A 81 -4.94 -3.00 8.09
CA ILE A 81 -4.72 -3.26 6.68
C ILE A 81 -3.97 -4.59 6.57
N HIS A 82 -4.56 -5.53 5.84
CA HIS A 82 -3.92 -6.79 5.53
C HIS A 82 -3.33 -6.70 4.13
N ILE A 83 -2.03 -6.92 4.01
CA ILE A 83 -1.32 -6.92 2.73
C ILE A 83 -0.82 -8.33 2.46
N HIS A 84 -1.17 -8.86 1.30
CA HIS A 84 -0.73 -10.19 0.88
C HIS A 84 0.08 -10.11 -0.39
N TYR A 85 1.29 -10.66 -0.37
CA TYR A 85 2.20 -10.70 -1.51
C TYR A 85 2.18 -12.07 -2.15
N LYS A 86 2.02 -12.10 -3.47
CA LYS A 86 2.25 -13.30 -4.28
C LYS A 86 3.52 -13.06 -5.07
N ILE A 87 4.55 -13.83 -4.77
CA ILE A 87 5.88 -13.61 -5.33
C ILE A 87 6.24 -14.79 -6.24
N LYS A 88 6.54 -14.48 -7.49
CA LYS A 88 6.92 -15.47 -8.49
C LYS A 88 8.40 -15.35 -8.79
N GLY A 89 9.07 -16.49 -8.83
CA GLY A 89 10.48 -16.57 -9.16
C GLY A 89 10.97 -18.00 -9.01
N GLN A 90 12.23 -18.23 -9.41
CA GLN A 90 12.83 -19.55 -9.33
C GLN A 90 13.78 -19.63 -8.12
N ASN A 91 13.78 -20.78 -7.45
CA ASN A 91 14.68 -21.06 -6.33
C ASN A 91 14.57 -20.03 -5.20
N LEU A 92 13.36 -19.54 -4.93
CA LEU A 92 13.13 -18.59 -3.86
C LEU A 92 13.22 -19.29 -2.51
N ASN A 93 13.93 -18.66 -1.58
CA ASN A 93 14.05 -19.13 -0.21
C ASN A 93 13.00 -18.44 0.66
N GLU A 94 12.06 -19.22 1.18
CA GLU A 94 10.94 -18.71 1.97
C GLU A 94 11.39 -17.87 3.17
N LYS A 95 12.41 -18.32 3.89
CA LYS A 95 12.92 -17.60 5.06
C LYS A 95 13.51 -16.23 4.68
N LYS A 96 14.27 -16.19 3.59
CA LYS A 96 14.85 -14.93 3.09
C LYS A 96 13.79 -13.97 2.60
N ILE A 97 12.74 -14.47 1.95
CA ILE A 97 11.60 -13.66 1.50
C ILE A 97 10.87 -13.10 2.72
N HIS A 98 10.59 -13.93 3.72
CA HIS A 98 9.94 -13.47 4.94
C HIS A 98 10.74 -12.37 5.63
N GLN A 99 12.04 -12.55 5.79
CA GLN A 99 12.92 -11.54 6.38
C GLN A 99 12.92 -10.24 5.58
N SER A 100 12.85 -10.35 4.26
CA SER A 100 12.81 -9.19 3.37
C SER A 100 11.49 -8.41 3.50
N ILE A 101 10.38 -9.11 3.68
CA ILE A 101 9.07 -8.48 3.89
C ILE A 101 9.04 -7.74 5.23
N VAL A 102 9.54 -8.37 6.29
CA VAL A 102 9.64 -7.73 7.61
C VAL A 102 10.50 -6.47 7.54
N LEU A 103 11.63 -6.55 6.85
CA LEU A 103 12.53 -5.42 6.67
C LEU A 103 11.88 -4.31 5.82
N ALA A 104 11.11 -4.69 4.79
CA ALA A 104 10.40 -3.73 3.95
C ALA A 104 9.39 -2.92 4.76
N ASN A 105 8.61 -3.57 5.61
CA ASN A 105 7.65 -2.88 6.49
C ASN A 105 8.37 -1.89 7.40
N LYS A 106 9.45 -2.32 8.01
CA LYS A 106 10.24 -1.50 8.93
C LYS A 106 10.81 -0.26 8.24
N ASN A 107 11.11 -0.34 6.97
CA ASN A 107 11.72 0.76 6.20
C ASN A 107 10.72 1.46 5.26
N CYS A 108 9.45 1.10 5.31
CA CYS A 108 8.42 1.75 4.50
C CYS A 108 7.95 3.04 5.18
N PRO A 109 8.22 4.23 4.59
CA PRO A 109 7.80 5.49 5.21
C PRO A 109 6.30 5.55 5.47
N MET A 110 5.48 5.05 4.56
CA MET A 110 4.03 5.10 4.71
C MET A 110 3.54 4.17 5.82
N ALA A 111 4.08 2.96 5.90
CA ALA A 111 3.74 2.03 6.99
C ALA A 111 4.15 2.60 8.35
N GLN A 112 5.35 3.17 8.44
CA GLN A 112 5.84 3.76 9.67
C GLN A 112 5.05 5.01 10.08
N SER A 113 4.53 5.75 9.11
CA SER A 113 3.71 6.95 9.38
C SER A 113 2.40 6.62 10.11
N VAL A 114 1.89 5.41 9.97
CA VAL A 114 0.63 4.97 10.60
C VAL A 114 0.87 3.96 11.73
N ALA A 115 2.10 3.63 12.04
CA ALA A 115 2.45 2.70 13.10
C ALA A 115 1.87 3.18 14.45
N GLY A 116 1.26 2.27 15.19
CA GLY A 116 0.57 2.61 16.44
C GLY A 116 -0.87 3.08 16.26
N SER A 117 -1.28 3.44 15.05
CA SER A 117 -2.65 3.84 14.73
C SER A 117 -3.36 2.80 13.87
N ILE A 118 -2.69 2.28 12.85
CA ILE A 118 -3.23 1.25 11.97
C ILE A 118 -2.33 0.02 12.08
N GLU A 119 -2.95 -1.13 12.40
CA GLU A 119 -2.24 -2.41 12.38
C GLU A 119 -2.05 -2.85 10.94
N ILE A 120 -0.81 -3.16 10.55
CA ILE A 120 -0.51 -3.68 9.22
C ILE A 120 -0.05 -5.12 9.38
N GLU A 121 -0.84 -6.04 8.83
CA GLU A 121 -0.53 -7.46 8.83
C GLU A 121 -0.10 -7.85 7.42
N GLU A 122 1.08 -8.48 7.32
CA GLU A 122 1.62 -8.90 6.03
C GLU A 122 1.77 -10.40 5.96
N THR A 123 1.30 -10.97 4.86
CA THR A 123 1.45 -12.38 4.54
C THR A 123 1.98 -12.52 3.12
N PHE A 124 2.47 -13.70 2.77
CA PHE A 124 2.96 -13.94 1.42
C PHE A 124 2.83 -15.41 1.04
N GLU A 125 2.88 -15.65 -0.26
CA GLU A 125 3.03 -16.99 -0.80
C GLU A 125 3.97 -16.94 -2.00
N LEU A 126 4.70 -18.03 -2.21
CA LEU A 126 5.60 -18.19 -3.34
C LEU A 126 4.90 -19.01 -4.41
N LEU A 127 4.98 -18.55 -5.64
CA LEU A 127 4.36 -19.20 -6.78
C LEU A 127 5.36 -20.02 -7.60
#